data_1398f54ed03c6796627069bb8924594e
#
_entry.id   1398f54ed03c6796627069bb8924594e
#
_cell.length_a   1.000
_cell.length_b   1.000
_cell.length_c   1.000
_cell.angle_alpha   90.00
_cell.angle_beta   90.00
_cell.angle_gamma   90.00
#
_symmetry.space_group_name_H-M   'P 1'
#
loop_
_entity.id
_entity.type
_entity.pdbx_description
1 polymer ?
#
loop_
_entity_poly.entity_id
_entity_poly.type
_entity_poly.pdbx_seq_one_letter_code
_entity_poly.pdbx_strand_id
1 'polypeptide(L)'
;MEVMTKEIFSEAMDAIVGGDAAKATEVAKRGLEKEIDPLDLMTNGFIPGINKVGDLFGSGRLFIPGLIKSADAMEKATAIINAAIPQEQETVSGKIVVGTVEGDMHDIGKTIVVSLLRANGFDVLDLGRDVPIDRFIQEAEKFGADIIGSSTLLTTTMAVQKELEEELKKAGLRQKYKTIVGGAPVTQRWANRIGADAFAQDASDGVNKVKQLLMK
;
A
#
# COMPACT_ATOMS: atom_id res chain seq x y z
N MET A 1 -26.59 15.53 -14.43
CA MET A 1 -25.24 14.92 -14.46
C MET A 1 -24.53 15.01 -13.11
N GLU A 2 -24.32 16.19 -12.55
CA GLU A 2 -23.57 16.38 -11.28
C GLU A 2 -24.17 15.65 -10.04
N VAL A 3 -25.49 15.59 -9.89
CA VAL A 3 -26.16 14.89 -8.78
C VAL A 3 -25.93 13.38 -8.89
N MET A 4 -26.05 12.80 -10.07
CA MET A 4 -25.87 11.38 -10.33
C MET A 4 -24.40 10.95 -10.13
N THR A 5 -23.45 11.79 -10.48
CA THR A 5 -22.01 11.52 -10.24
C THR A 5 -21.71 11.49 -8.75
N LYS A 6 -22.26 12.42 -7.97
CA LYS A 6 -22.12 12.45 -6.50
C LYS A 6 -22.74 11.21 -5.84
N GLU A 7 -23.86 10.71 -6.35
CA GLU A 7 -24.49 9.47 -5.87
C GLU A 7 -23.56 8.27 -6.13
N ILE A 8 -22.98 8.15 -7.33
CA ILE A 8 -22.04 7.07 -7.65
C ILE A 8 -20.79 7.14 -6.75
N PHE A 9 -20.24 8.31 -6.50
CA PHE A 9 -19.11 8.48 -5.58
C PHE A 9 -19.44 8.06 -4.15
N SER A 10 -20.64 8.42 -3.66
CA SER A 10 -21.10 7.98 -2.34
C SER A 10 -21.26 6.47 -2.27
N GLU A 11 -21.89 5.86 -3.27
CA GLU A 11 -22.05 4.40 -3.34
C GLU A 11 -20.70 3.68 -3.43
N ALA A 12 -19.74 4.21 -4.18
CA ALA A 12 -18.39 3.67 -4.27
C ALA A 12 -17.71 3.66 -2.91
N MET A 13 -17.73 4.80 -2.21
CA MET A 13 -17.22 4.91 -0.85
C MET A 13 -17.88 3.92 0.10
N ASP A 14 -19.21 3.83 0.09
CA ASP A 14 -19.97 2.96 1.00
C ASP A 14 -19.72 1.48 0.72
N ALA A 15 -19.54 1.10 -0.55
CA ALA A 15 -19.18 -0.28 -0.94
C ALA A 15 -17.83 -0.71 -0.37
N ILE A 16 -16.83 0.21 -0.38
CA ILE A 16 -15.51 -0.05 0.20
C ILE A 16 -15.59 -0.12 1.72
N VAL A 17 -16.27 0.82 2.37
CA VAL A 17 -16.43 0.83 3.84
C VAL A 17 -17.16 -0.41 4.33
N GLY A 18 -18.14 -0.90 3.56
CA GLY A 18 -18.89 -2.13 3.86
C GLY A 18 -18.13 -3.42 3.51
N GLY A 19 -17.00 -3.33 2.80
CA GLY A 19 -16.25 -4.50 2.32
C GLY A 19 -17.05 -5.34 1.30
N ASP A 20 -17.93 -4.71 0.53
CA ASP A 20 -18.76 -5.36 -0.48
C ASP A 20 -18.10 -5.32 -1.85
N ALA A 21 -17.32 -6.36 -2.16
CA ALA A 21 -16.60 -6.48 -3.41
C ALA A 21 -17.52 -6.57 -4.64
N ALA A 22 -18.71 -7.18 -4.50
CA ALA A 22 -19.66 -7.28 -5.59
C ALA A 22 -20.26 -5.91 -5.94
N LYS A 23 -20.65 -5.16 -4.89
CA LYS A 23 -21.15 -3.79 -5.05
C LYS A 23 -20.08 -2.84 -5.57
N ALA A 24 -18.86 -2.91 -5.06
CA ALA A 24 -17.73 -2.11 -5.53
C ALA A 24 -17.47 -2.34 -7.04
N THR A 25 -17.49 -3.60 -7.48
CA THR A 25 -17.36 -3.99 -8.89
C THR A 25 -18.51 -3.43 -9.75
N GLU A 26 -19.75 -3.55 -9.28
CA GLU A 26 -20.94 -3.02 -9.96
C GLU A 26 -20.85 -1.49 -10.13
N VAL A 27 -20.53 -0.78 -9.03
CA VAL A 27 -20.43 0.69 -9.03
C VAL A 27 -19.30 1.17 -9.94
N ALA A 28 -18.15 0.49 -9.95
CA ALA A 28 -17.04 0.81 -10.84
C ALA A 28 -17.47 0.71 -12.32
N LYS A 29 -18.09 -0.38 -12.71
CA LYS A 29 -18.61 -0.58 -14.09
C LYS A 29 -19.64 0.49 -14.45
N ARG A 30 -20.63 0.71 -13.59
CA ARG A 30 -21.68 1.70 -13.80
C ARG A 30 -21.15 3.12 -13.91
N GLY A 31 -20.11 3.48 -13.12
CA GLY A 31 -19.44 4.78 -13.23
C GLY A 31 -18.80 4.97 -14.61
N LEU A 32 -18.09 3.96 -15.08
CA LEU A 32 -17.46 3.98 -16.42
C LEU A 32 -18.52 4.00 -17.55
N GLU A 33 -19.60 3.24 -17.44
CA GLU A 33 -20.73 3.27 -18.39
C GLU A 33 -21.44 4.64 -18.43
N LYS A 34 -21.34 5.43 -17.36
CA LYS A 34 -21.84 6.80 -17.29
C LYS A 34 -20.80 7.84 -17.73
N GLU A 35 -19.71 7.38 -18.35
CA GLU A 35 -18.64 8.23 -18.86
C GLU A 35 -17.99 9.11 -17.79
N ILE A 36 -18.02 8.67 -16.50
CA ILE A 36 -17.24 9.29 -15.46
C ILE A 36 -15.76 8.99 -15.73
N ASP A 37 -14.92 10.01 -15.70
CA ASP A 37 -13.48 9.83 -15.86
C ASP A 37 -12.94 8.80 -14.86
N PRO A 38 -12.17 7.78 -15.31
CA PRO A 38 -11.68 6.72 -14.43
C PRO A 38 -10.87 7.24 -13.23
N LEU A 39 -10.03 8.27 -13.45
CA LEU A 39 -9.23 8.86 -12.36
C LEU A 39 -10.12 9.64 -11.38
N ASP A 40 -11.15 10.30 -11.88
CA ASP A 40 -12.12 11.04 -11.06
C ASP A 40 -12.97 10.06 -10.21
N LEU A 41 -13.43 8.97 -10.83
CA LEU A 41 -14.14 7.88 -10.14
C LEU A 41 -13.29 7.26 -9.03
N MET A 42 -12.01 7.03 -9.28
CA MET A 42 -11.07 6.53 -8.28
C MET A 42 -10.86 7.54 -7.15
N THR A 43 -10.54 8.79 -7.50
CA THR A 43 -10.11 9.83 -6.55
C THR A 43 -11.26 10.31 -5.65
N ASN A 44 -12.44 10.50 -6.22
CA ASN A 44 -13.59 11.06 -5.50
C ASN A 44 -14.59 10.01 -5.01
N GLY A 45 -14.54 8.78 -5.57
CA GLY A 45 -15.41 7.68 -5.18
C GLY A 45 -14.73 6.67 -4.26
N PHE A 46 -13.76 5.91 -4.77
CA PHE A 46 -13.21 4.73 -4.08
C PHE A 46 -12.13 5.08 -3.04
N ILE A 47 -11.18 5.98 -3.34
CA ILE A 47 -10.10 6.35 -2.41
C ILE A 47 -10.62 6.92 -1.08
N PRO A 48 -11.65 7.78 -1.03
CA PRO A 48 -12.22 8.22 0.25
C PRO A 48 -12.75 7.06 1.10
N GLY A 49 -13.27 6.00 0.45
CA GLY A 49 -13.74 4.79 1.13
C GLY A 49 -12.60 4.04 1.83
N ILE A 50 -11.50 3.76 1.12
CA ILE A 50 -10.38 3.01 1.71
C ILE A 50 -9.64 3.84 2.77
N ASN A 51 -9.56 5.16 2.61
CA ASN A 51 -9.01 6.03 3.64
C ASN A 51 -9.86 5.97 4.93
N LYS A 52 -11.19 6.02 4.82
CA LYS A 52 -12.12 5.87 5.95
C LYS A 52 -11.98 4.49 6.62
N VAL A 53 -11.77 3.43 5.85
CA VAL A 53 -11.48 2.09 6.37
C VAL A 53 -10.19 2.11 7.20
N GLY A 54 -9.13 2.75 6.71
CA GLY A 54 -7.88 2.95 7.44
C GLY A 54 -8.09 3.66 8.78
N ASP A 55 -8.84 4.75 8.79
CA ASP A 55 -9.16 5.51 10.02
C ASP A 55 -9.98 4.68 11.02
N LEU A 56 -10.95 3.89 10.53
CA LEU A 56 -11.75 2.99 11.36
C LEU A 56 -10.89 1.89 11.97
N PHE A 57 -9.95 1.34 11.22
CA PHE A 57 -9.01 0.34 11.70
C PHE A 57 -8.04 0.94 12.72
N GLY A 58 -7.41 2.07 12.42
CA GLY A 58 -6.48 2.76 13.32
C GLY A 58 -7.12 3.19 14.65
N SER A 59 -8.44 3.51 14.63
CA SER A 59 -9.21 3.84 15.85
C SER A 59 -9.81 2.62 16.57
N GLY A 60 -9.51 1.39 16.13
CA GLY A 60 -10.05 0.16 16.73
C GLY A 60 -11.53 -0.11 16.50
N ARG A 61 -12.17 0.65 15.61
CA ARG A 61 -13.59 0.48 15.26
C ARG A 61 -13.84 -0.52 14.14
N LEU A 62 -12.79 -0.91 13.41
CA LEU A 62 -12.81 -1.98 12.43
C LEU A 62 -11.73 -3.01 12.78
N PHE A 63 -12.04 -4.28 12.60
CA PHE A 63 -11.14 -5.39 12.87
C PHE A 63 -10.55 -5.97 11.58
N ILE A 64 -9.46 -6.75 11.71
CA ILE A 64 -8.73 -7.35 10.58
C ILE A 64 -9.62 -8.00 9.52
N PRO A 65 -10.64 -8.83 9.85
CA PRO A 65 -11.50 -9.43 8.83
C PRO A 65 -12.27 -8.39 7.99
N GLY A 66 -12.71 -7.30 8.60
CA GLY A 66 -13.37 -6.20 7.90
C GLY A 66 -12.39 -5.45 6.98
N LEU A 67 -11.19 -5.16 7.49
CA LEU A 67 -10.13 -4.51 6.70
C LEU A 67 -9.77 -5.33 5.45
N ILE A 68 -9.61 -6.66 5.58
CA ILE A 68 -9.30 -7.55 4.46
C ILE A 68 -10.42 -7.52 3.41
N LYS A 69 -11.70 -7.55 3.84
CA LYS A 69 -12.84 -7.45 2.92
C LYS A 69 -12.87 -6.13 2.17
N SER A 70 -12.62 -5.02 2.85
CA SER A 70 -12.57 -3.69 2.24
C SER A 70 -11.42 -3.55 1.26
N ALA A 71 -10.25 -4.13 1.57
CA ALA A 71 -9.11 -4.17 0.66
C ALA A 71 -9.39 -5.02 -0.59
N ASP A 72 -10.01 -6.20 -0.45
CA ASP A 72 -10.45 -7.04 -1.59
C ASP A 72 -11.46 -6.29 -2.47
N ALA A 73 -12.43 -5.59 -1.86
CA ALA A 73 -13.41 -4.79 -2.59
C ALA A 73 -12.73 -3.67 -3.40
N MET A 74 -11.77 -2.98 -2.79
CA MET A 74 -11.00 -1.92 -3.46
C MET A 74 -10.12 -2.48 -4.57
N GLU A 75 -9.43 -3.60 -4.36
CA GLU A 75 -8.57 -4.23 -5.37
C GLU A 75 -9.38 -4.60 -6.63
N LYS A 76 -10.57 -5.18 -6.47
CA LYS A 76 -11.46 -5.53 -7.58
C LYS A 76 -11.98 -4.31 -8.33
N ALA A 77 -12.38 -3.25 -7.63
CA ALA A 77 -12.81 -2.01 -8.25
C ALA A 77 -11.66 -1.35 -9.01
N THR A 78 -10.46 -1.29 -8.39
CA THR A 78 -9.24 -0.73 -8.98
C THR A 78 -8.85 -1.45 -10.27
N ALA A 79 -8.94 -2.78 -10.32
CA ALA A 79 -8.64 -3.55 -11.53
C ALA A 79 -9.54 -3.16 -12.71
N ILE A 80 -10.84 -2.89 -12.45
CA ILE A 80 -11.80 -2.47 -13.48
C ILE A 80 -11.50 -1.05 -13.97
N ILE A 81 -11.25 -0.14 -13.04
CA ILE A 81 -10.98 1.26 -13.35
C ILE A 81 -9.67 1.41 -14.12
N ASN A 82 -8.60 0.74 -13.67
CA ASN A 82 -7.29 0.78 -14.34
C ASN A 82 -7.36 0.24 -15.77
N ALA A 83 -8.18 -0.78 -16.04
CA ALA A 83 -8.38 -1.29 -17.39
C ALA A 83 -9.06 -0.28 -18.33
N ALA A 84 -9.74 0.74 -17.79
CA ALA A 84 -10.40 1.80 -18.54
C ALA A 84 -9.57 3.08 -18.67
N ILE A 85 -8.44 3.20 -17.95
CA ILE A 85 -7.52 4.34 -18.07
C ILE A 85 -6.72 4.18 -19.37
N PRO A 86 -6.74 5.18 -20.28
CA PRO A 86 -5.86 5.18 -21.44
C PRO A 86 -4.38 5.08 -21.01
N GLN A 87 -3.59 4.24 -21.70
CA GLN A 87 -2.18 4.00 -21.33
C GLN A 87 -1.32 5.27 -21.24
N GLU A 88 -1.71 6.33 -21.94
CA GLU A 88 -1.05 7.64 -21.89
C GLU A 88 -1.33 8.43 -20.59
N GLN A 89 -2.29 7.98 -19.78
CA GLN A 89 -2.69 8.60 -18.51
C GLN A 89 -2.41 7.72 -17.28
N GLU A 90 -1.74 6.58 -17.46
CA GLU A 90 -1.30 5.77 -16.33
C GLU A 90 -0.32 6.56 -15.46
N THR A 91 -0.85 7.21 -14.45
CA THR A 91 -0.04 7.72 -13.35
C THR A 91 0.35 6.53 -12.48
N VAL A 92 1.48 5.90 -12.79
CA VAL A 92 2.08 4.93 -11.87
C VAL A 92 2.39 5.67 -10.57
N SER A 93 1.61 5.42 -9.55
CA SER A 93 1.73 6.10 -8.24
C SER A 93 3.05 5.81 -7.52
N GLY A 94 3.90 4.94 -8.08
CA GLY A 94 5.19 4.49 -7.56
C GLY A 94 5.23 2.97 -7.40
N LYS A 95 6.45 2.43 -7.48
CA LYS A 95 6.75 1.01 -7.38
C LYS A 95 7.37 0.68 -6.03
N ILE A 96 6.81 -0.27 -5.32
CA ILE A 96 7.20 -0.60 -3.96
C ILE A 96 7.51 -2.09 -3.87
N VAL A 97 8.67 -2.44 -3.34
CA VAL A 97 8.98 -3.81 -2.93
C VAL A 97 8.78 -3.93 -1.43
N VAL A 98 8.05 -4.94 -0.97
CA VAL A 98 7.79 -5.16 0.45
C VAL A 98 8.08 -6.61 0.82
N GLY A 99 8.74 -6.84 1.95
CA GLY A 99 9.01 -8.19 2.47
C GLY A 99 9.08 -8.22 3.99
N THR A 100 8.87 -9.40 4.57
CA THR A 100 9.22 -9.68 5.96
C THR A 100 10.67 -10.16 5.99
N VAL A 101 11.48 -9.57 6.85
CA VAL A 101 12.92 -9.82 6.89
C VAL A 101 13.30 -11.26 7.20
N GLU A 102 14.52 -11.66 6.84
CA GLU A 102 15.08 -12.99 7.09
C GLU A 102 14.98 -13.37 8.58
N GLY A 103 14.62 -14.64 8.83
CA GLY A 103 14.38 -15.17 10.18
C GLY A 103 13.02 -14.83 10.76
N ASP A 104 12.18 -14.08 10.05
CA ASP A 104 10.83 -13.72 10.51
C ASP A 104 9.75 -14.30 9.58
N MET A 105 8.84 -15.08 10.17
CA MET A 105 7.76 -15.77 9.45
C MET A 105 6.41 -15.04 9.56
N HIS A 106 6.34 -13.90 10.25
CA HIS A 106 5.11 -13.16 10.49
C HIS A 106 4.80 -12.22 9.34
N ASP A 107 3.67 -12.41 8.67
CA ASP A 107 3.32 -11.63 7.47
C ASP A 107 1.91 -11.01 7.49
N ILE A 108 1.09 -11.27 8.51
CA ILE A 108 -0.28 -10.75 8.56
C ILE A 108 -0.29 -9.22 8.46
N GLY A 109 0.51 -8.52 9.26
CA GLY A 109 0.60 -7.05 9.21
C GLY A 109 1.10 -6.53 7.87
N LYS A 110 2.14 -7.18 7.32
CA LYS A 110 2.69 -6.85 6.00
C LYS A 110 1.65 -7.04 4.88
N THR A 111 0.91 -8.14 4.91
CA THR A 111 -0.13 -8.43 3.89
C THR A 111 -1.22 -7.36 3.90
N ILE A 112 -1.60 -6.84 5.07
CA ILE A 112 -2.54 -5.72 5.19
C ILE A 112 -1.97 -4.46 4.55
N VAL A 113 -0.70 -4.12 4.84
CA VAL A 113 -0.01 -2.98 4.22
C VAL A 113 0.02 -3.11 2.70
N VAL A 114 0.41 -4.28 2.18
CA VAL A 114 0.44 -4.56 0.73
C VAL A 114 -0.94 -4.36 0.10
N SER A 115 -2.00 -4.91 0.72
CA SER A 115 -3.36 -4.76 0.23
C SER A 115 -3.80 -3.29 0.18
N LEU A 116 -3.50 -2.52 1.23
CA LEU A 116 -3.84 -1.10 1.27
C LEU A 116 -3.01 -0.26 0.27
N LEU A 117 -1.73 -0.57 0.08
CA LEU A 117 -0.90 0.10 -0.92
C LEU A 117 -1.45 -0.14 -2.34
N ARG A 118 -1.74 -1.40 -2.69
CA ARG A 118 -2.36 -1.75 -3.99
C ARG A 118 -3.71 -1.06 -4.17
N ALA A 119 -4.54 -1.07 -3.13
CA ALA A 119 -5.83 -0.39 -3.14
C ALA A 119 -5.71 1.14 -3.31
N ASN A 120 -4.57 1.73 -3.01
CA ASN A 120 -4.28 3.15 -3.27
C ASN A 120 -3.54 3.40 -4.61
N GLY A 121 -3.49 2.41 -5.50
CA GLY A 121 -2.96 2.54 -6.86
C GLY A 121 -1.45 2.38 -6.98
N PHE A 122 -0.76 1.88 -5.94
CA PHE A 122 0.67 1.58 -6.02
C PHE A 122 0.93 0.21 -6.67
N ASP A 123 1.99 0.12 -7.46
CA ASP A 123 2.49 -1.15 -7.97
C ASP A 123 3.36 -1.82 -6.89
N VAL A 124 2.91 -2.93 -6.33
CA VAL A 124 3.54 -3.54 -5.15
C VAL A 124 3.97 -4.96 -5.43
N LEU A 125 5.28 -5.20 -5.35
CA LEU A 125 5.87 -6.54 -5.35
C LEU A 125 6.04 -7.02 -3.91
N ASP A 126 5.20 -7.98 -3.50
CA ASP A 126 5.33 -8.65 -2.20
C ASP A 126 6.31 -9.82 -2.31
N LEU A 127 7.43 -9.72 -1.63
CA LEU A 127 8.48 -10.76 -1.59
C LEU A 127 8.13 -11.94 -0.67
N GLY A 128 7.06 -11.80 0.12
CA GLY A 128 6.67 -12.79 1.11
C GLY A 128 7.37 -12.59 2.46
N ARG A 129 7.75 -13.69 3.09
CA ARG A 129 8.34 -13.74 4.43
C ARG A 129 9.71 -14.44 4.38
N ASP A 130 10.50 -14.29 5.44
CA ASP A 130 11.84 -14.86 5.55
C ASP A 130 12.71 -14.48 4.34
N VAL A 131 12.74 -13.18 4.03
CA VAL A 131 13.37 -12.67 2.81
C VAL A 131 14.80 -12.26 3.09
N PRO A 132 15.80 -12.90 2.44
CA PRO A 132 17.20 -12.49 2.52
C PRO A 132 17.44 -11.08 1.98
N ILE A 133 18.41 -10.37 2.53
CA ILE A 133 18.75 -8.99 2.14
C ILE A 133 19.05 -8.88 0.65
N ASP A 134 19.84 -9.80 0.11
CA ASP A 134 20.20 -9.82 -1.31
C ASP A 134 18.97 -9.89 -2.21
N ARG A 135 17.94 -10.63 -1.79
CA ARG A 135 16.68 -10.72 -2.53
C ARG A 135 15.90 -9.41 -2.53
N PHE A 136 15.89 -8.67 -1.41
CA PHE A 136 15.30 -7.33 -1.39
C PHE A 136 15.96 -6.43 -2.44
N ILE A 137 17.28 -6.41 -2.50
CA ILE A 137 18.04 -5.55 -3.41
C ILE A 137 17.85 -5.99 -4.87
N GLN A 138 18.00 -7.27 -5.17
CA GLN A 138 17.86 -7.81 -6.53
C GLN A 138 16.44 -7.59 -7.09
N GLU A 139 15.42 -7.87 -6.31
CA GLU A 139 14.05 -7.70 -6.76
C GLU A 139 13.67 -6.21 -6.85
N ALA A 140 14.21 -5.35 -5.99
CA ALA A 140 14.03 -3.91 -6.12
C ALA A 140 14.64 -3.36 -7.41
N GLU A 141 15.84 -3.83 -7.79
CA GLU A 141 16.49 -3.44 -9.06
C GLU A 141 15.72 -3.95 -10.27
N LYS A 142 15.34 -5.23 -10.27
CA LYS A 142 14.62 -5.88 -11.37
C LYS A 142 13.21 -5.30 -11.57
N PHE A 143 12.51 -4.98 -10.50
CA PHE A 143 11.18 -4.39 -10.51
C PHE A 143 11.22 -2.90 -10.86
N GLY A 144 12.38 -2.24 -10.68
CA GLY A 144 12.52 -0.79 -10.80
C GLY A 144 11.81 -0.05 -9.67
N ALA A 145 11.98 -0.54 -8.45
CA ALA A 145 11.31 0.03 -7.28
C ALA A 145 11.77 1.46 -6.97
N ASP A 146 10.86 2.26 -6.44
CA ASP A 146 11.14 3.56 -5.84
C ASP A 146 11.36 3.41 -4.32
N ILE A 147 10.64 2.45 -3.71
CA ILE A 147 10.63 2.23 -2.26
C ILE A 147 10.88 0.76 -1.94
N ILE A 148 11.69 0.52 -0.91
CA ILE A 148 11.86 -0.79 -0.27
C ILE A 148 11.22 -0.74 1.12
N GLY A 149 10.20 -1.57 1.36
CA GLY A 149 9.54 -1.74 2.65
C GLY A 149 9.97 -3.03 3.33
N SER A 150 10.36 -2.95 4.60
CA SER A 150 10.70 -4.12 5.40
C SER A 150 9.87 -4.21 6.68
N SER A 151 9.36 -5.42 6.96
CA SER A 151 8.54 -5.72 8.13
C SER A 151 9.23 -6.72 9.05
N THR A 152 9.06 -6.56 10.37
CA THR A 152 9.51 -7.53 11.37
C THR A 152 8.55 -7.56 12.57
N LEU A 153 8.33 -8.72 13.16
CA LEU A 153 7.54 -8.86 14.39
C LEU A 153 8.41 -9.17 15.61
N LEU A 154 9.60 -9.72 15.40
CA LEU A 154 10.49 -10.13 16.49
C LEU A 154 11.57 -9.08 16.75
N THR A 155 11.87 -8.83 18.02
CA THR A 155 12.99 -7.93 18.38
C THR A 155 14.34 -8.48 17.91
N THR A 156 14.48 -9.80 17.79
CA THR A 156 15.69 -10.48 17.32
C THR A 156 15.94 -10.24 15.83
N THR A 157 14.90 -10.10 15.04
CA THR A 157 14.99 -9.90 13.58
C THR A 157 15.03 -8.42 13.17
N MET A 158 14.85 -7.48 14.13
CA MET A 158 15.04 -6.05 13.84
C MET A 158 16.45 -5.73 13.31
N ALA A 159 17.48 -6.49 13.72
CA ALA A 159 18.84 -6.28 13.24
C ALA A 159 18.94 -6.39 11.71
N VAL A 160 18.14 -7.25 11.08
CA VAL A 160 18.15 -7.43 9.63
C VAL A 160 17.67 -6.17 8.88
N GLN A 161 16.73 -5.40 9.46
CA GLN A 161 16.35 -4.10 8.88
C GLN A 161 17.55 -3.13 8.84
N LYS A 162 18.38 -3.14 9.90
CA LYS A 162 19.60 -2.33 9.93
C LYS A 162 20.64 -2.82 8.92
N GLU A 163 20.82 -4.14 8.83
CA GLU A 163 21.73 -4.75 7.86
C GLU A 163 21.31 -4.43 6.42
N LEU A 164 20.01 -4.43 6.10
CA LEU A 164 19.51 -4.01 4.78
C LEU A 164 19.91 -2.56 4.45
N GLU A 165 19.78 -1.63 5.41
CA GLU A 165 20.24 -0.25 5.23
C GLU A 165 21.76 -0.14 5.02
N GLU A 166 22.54 -0.96 5.72
CA GLU A 166 23.98 -1.02 5.58
C GLU A 166 24.40 -1.61 4.24
N GLU A 167 23.76 -2.68 3.77
CA GLU A 167 24.04 -3.28 2.46
C GLU A 167 23.65 -2.34 1.31
N LEU A 168 22.53 -1.62 1.39
CA LEU A 168 22.18 -0.57 0.43
C LEU A 168 23.25 0.53 0.35
N LYS A 169 23.82 0.92 1.49
CA LYS A 169 24.93 1.89 1.54
C LYS A 169 26.22 1.34 0.91
N LYS A 170 26.61 0.11 1.25
CA LYS A 170 27.80 -0.55 0.69
C LYS A 170 27.70 -0.73 -0.83
N ALA A 171 26.51 -1.06 -1.32
CA ALA A 171 26.24 -1.20 -2.75
C ALA A 171 26.13 0.16 -3.49
N GLY A 172 26.17 1.29 -2.80
CA GLY A 172 25.94 2.63 -3.38
C GLY A 172 24.50 2.89 -3.80
N LEU A 173 23.55 2.07 -3.34
CA LEU A 173 22.14 2.11 -3.75
C LEU A 173 21.25 2.89 -2.78
N ARG A 174 21.76 3.31 -1.61
CA ARG A 174 20.95 3.97 -0.57
C ARG A 174 20.28 5.27 -1.02
N GLN A 175 20.86 5.97 -1.98
CA GLN A 175 20.27 7.20 -2.54
C GLN A 175 19.27 6.91 -3.68
N LYS A 176 19.33 5.71 -4.26
CA LYS A 176 18.43 5.28 -5.32
C LYS A 176 17.05 4.93 -4.79
N TYR A 177 16.99 4.28 -3.61
CA TYR A 177 15.76 3.81 -3.01
C TYR A 177 15.39 4.61 -1.76
N LYS A 178 14.10 4.93 -1.62
CA LYS A 178 13.54 5.27 -0.32
C LYS A 178 13.29 3.99 0.48
N THR A 179 13.42 4.06 1.80
CA THR A 179 13.16 2.91 2.66
C THR A 179 12.11 3.22 3.71
N ILE A 180 11.22 2.25 3.95
CA ILE A 180 10.19 2.32 4.98
C ILE A 180 10.24 1.06 5.83
N VAL A 181 10.23 1.22 7.14
CA VAL A 181 10.26 0.11 8.10
C VAL A 181 8.99 0.06 8.93
N GLY A 182 8.53 -1.15 9.23
CA GLY A 182 7.35 -1.38 10.06
C GLY A 182 7.47 -2.68 10.86
N GLY A 183 6.47 -2.89 11.71
CA GLY A 183 6.37 -4.07 12.56
C GLY A 183 6.23 -3.73 14.04
N ALA A 184 5.65 -4.65 14.83
CA ALA A 184 5.25 -4.35 16.20
C ALA A 184 6.38 -3.83 17.14
N PRO A 185 7.63 -4.32 17.07
CA PRO A 185 8.71 -3.78 17.91
C PRO A 185 9.37 -2.53 17.31
N VAL A 186 9.04 -2.16 16.07
CA VAL A 186 9.67 -1.05 15.35
C VAL A 186 9.11 0.29 15.84
N THR A 187 9.96 1.28 15.91
CA THR A 187 9.61 2.63 16.38
C THR A 187 10.25 3.70 15.48
N GLN A 188 9.75 4.91 15.52
CA GLN A 188 10.39 6.05 14.84
C GLN A 188 11.86 6.23 15.26
N ARG A 189 12.17 5.99 16.55
CA ARG A 189 13.56 6.06 17.07
C ARG A 189 14.45 5.00 16.39
N TRP A 190 13.91 3.81 16.14
CA TRP A 190 14.63 2.74 15.44
C TRP A 190 14.89 3.13 13.99
N ALA A 191 13.87 3.57 13.25
CA ALA A 191 14.01 4.02 11.87
C ALA A 191 15.09 5.10 11.74
N ASN A 192 15.05 6.11 12.60
CA ASN A 192 16.08 7.17 12.63
C ASN A 192 17.47 6.61 12.90
N ARG A 193 17.60 5.65 13.82
CA ARG A 193 18.87 5.04 14.22
C ARG A 193 19.52 4.25 13.07
N ILE A 194 18.74 3.53 12.29
CA ILE A 194 19.26 2.73 11.16
C ILE A 194 19.41 3.56 9.90
N GLY A 195 18.77 4.72 9.81
CA GLY A 195 18.80 5.61 8.67
C GLY A 195 17.74 5.30 7.62
N ALA A 196 16.62 4.67 8.01
CA ALA A 196 15.46 4.52 7.14
C ALA A 196 14.75 5.87 6.93
N ASP A 197 14.14 6.06 5.74
CA ASP A 197 13.46 7.31 5.40
C ASP A 197 12.12 7.49 6.14
N ALA A 198 11.45 6.38 6.47
CA ALA A 198 10.17 6.42 7.19
C ALA A 198 9.96 5.20 8.10
N PHE A 199 9.11 5.40 9.09
CA PHE A 199 8.52 4.38 9.94
C PHE A 199 7.01 4.40 9.78
N ALA A 200 6.41 3.23 9.57
CA ALA A 200 4.98 3.03 9.55
C ALA A 200 4.52 2.41 10.88
N GLN A 201 3.70 3.14 11.62
CA GLN A 201 3.13 2.67 12.87
C GLN A 201 2.05 1.59 12.64
N ASP A 202 1.29 1.75 11.58
CA ASP A 202 0.24 0.85 11.13
C ASP A 202 0.10 0.89 9.61
N ALA A 203 -0.83 0.13 9.07
CA ALA A 203 -1.00 -0.01 7.63
C ALA A 203 -1.50 1.28 6.96
N SER A 204 -2.34 2.05 7.65
CA SER A 204 -2.86 3.33 7.15
C SER A 204 -1.77 4.40 7.12
N ASP A 205 -0.98 4.49 8.21
CA ASP A 205 0.19 5.37 8.28
C ASP A 205 1.23 4.98 7.21
N GLY A 206 1.40 3.68 6.95
CA GLY A 206 2.28 3.17 5.89
C GLY A 206 1.94 3.75 4.52
N VAL A 207 0.66 3.74 4.13
CA VAL A 207 0.19 4.35 2.88
C VAL A 207 0.49 5.85 2.83
N ASN A 208 0.21 6.57 3.93
CA ASN A 208 0.47 8.01 4.01
C ASN A 208 1.96 8.33 3.89
N LYS A 209 2.84 7.54 4.54
CA LYS A 209 4.30 7.70 4.45
C LYS A 209 4.80 7.44 3.03
N VAL A 210 4.32 6.40 2.38
CA VAL A 210 4.67 6.10 0.98
C VAL A 210 4.31 7.26 0.07
N LYS A 211 3.09 7.80 0.17
CA LYS A 211 2.69 9.00 -0.58
C LYS A 211 3.65 10.17 -0.35
N GLN A 212 4.02 10.43 0.91
CA GLN A 212 4.95 11.52 1.25
C GLN A 212 6.37 11.30 0.69
N LEU A 213 6.86 10.05 0.65
CA LEU A 213 8.18 9.73 0.12
C LEU A 213 8.27 9.90 -1.39
N LEU A 214 7.17 9.67 -2.12
CA LEU A 214 7.10 9.78 -3.58
C LEU A 214 6.83 11.20 -4.08
N MET A 215 6.26 12.08 -3.24
CA MET A 215 5.99 13.47 -3.58
C MET A 215 7.23 14.39 -3.50
N LYS A 216 8.36 13.87 -3.05
CA LYS A 216 9.64 14.61 -2.93
C LYS A 216 10.59 14.27 -4.05
#